data_43b502c89e068d06331d8d607f705074
#
_entry.id   43b502c89e068d06331d8d607f705074
#
_cell.length_a   1.000
_cell.length_b   1.000
_cell.length_c   1.000
_cell.angle_alpha   90.00
_cell.angle_beta   90.00
_cell.angle_gamma   90.00
#
_symmetry.space_group_name_H-M   'P 1'
#
loop_
_entity.id
_entity.type
_entity.pdbx_description
1 polymer ?
#
loop_
_entity_poly.entity_id
_entity_poly.type
_entity_poly.pdbx_seq_one_letter_code
_entity_poly.pdbx_strand_id
1 'polypeptide(L)'
;MWRAVPGTTGNGQAHRLKSMLLTLMHVNSESFIQDSTVAVQNKTLQTRLRVLTGFTTKRNLLFAELPDGEALRDRAREIKEETIGNLDSYLTQLEENVVRLGGTVHWARTGKEARAIVLELARRNNVKRVVKAKSMVTEEIELNEALEQAGIEAVETDLGEYIVQLAHEKPSHILAPAVHKSKRDISELFADKLGVANLKEAEEMTVVARKRLREKFLTADMGITGANFGVAETGTIVLVENEGNIRLSTSLPRIHVALMGIEKLVPSLDDLAVFLKILARSASGQKMSSYVSLITGARRAGEADGADEFHLIILDNGRSRILADEEMRESLYCLRCGACLNVCPVYQKIGGHAYGSVYSGPIGSIITPAFAGLEKSKDLPFASTLCGACREICPVRIDIPRILLKLRSDWAEGKHDNAGPPLLEKVAIKLWAFAMRHRIIYNLVFRVPAFLQGPLLEDGKLKRLPFALGGWTQNRDFPALARRSFRSMWGDEK
;
A
#
# COMPACT_ATOMS: atom_id res chain seq x y z
N MET A 1 21.95 7.55 -16.19
CA MET A 1 22.62 8.81 -16.65
C MET A 1 21.58 9.80 -17.13
N TRP A 2 21.15 10.72 -16.28
CA TRP A 2 20.20 11.76 -16.62
C TRP A 2 20.99 12.97 -17.13
N ARG A 3 21.05 13.18 -18.44
CA ARG A 3 21.64 14.43 -18.99
C ARG A 3 20.66 15.57 -18.75
N ALA A 4 21.11 16.58 -18.01
CA ALA A 4 20.41 17.85 -17.85
C ALA A 4 20.31 18.59 -19.19
N VAL A 5 19.12 19.06 -19.53
CA VAL A 5 18.87 19.99 -20.63
C VAL A 5 19.00 21.41 -20.07
N PRO A 6 19.75 22.32 -20.71
CA PRO A 6 19.95 23.71 -20.23
C PRO A 6 18.68 24.53 -20.30
N GLY A 7 18.56 25.47 -19.35
CA GLY A 7 17.41 26.27 -19.02
C GLY A 7 16.76 27.11 -20.10
N THR A 8 15.45 27.26 -19.91
CA THR A 8 14.68 28.43 -20.35
C THR A 8 13.91 29.00 -19.18
N THR A 9 14.17 30.25 -18.88
CA THR A 9 13.56 31.07 -17.86
C THR A 9 12.10 31.39 -18.20
N GLY A 10 11.19 31.10 -17.28
CA GLY A 10 9.79 31.49 -17.37
C GLY A 10 8.93 31.00 -16.22
N ASN A 11 8.67 31.83 -15.20
CA ASN A 11 7.85 31.53 -14.01
C ASN A 11 6.44 30.97 -14.30
N GLY A 12 5.90 31.15 -15.50
CA GLY A 12 4.58 30.64 -15.90
C GLY A 12 4.57 29.17 -16.33
N GLN A 13 5.70 28.65 -16.82
CA GLN A 13 5.82 27.24 -17.21
C GLN A 13 6.08 26.31 -16.00
N ALA A 14 6.77 26.80 -14.97
CA ALA A 14 7.01 26.05 -13.74
C ALA A 14 5.69 25.73 -13.00
N HIS A 15 4.71 26.64 -13.02
CA HIS A 15 3.38 26.42 -12.41
C HIS A 15 2.54 25.41 -13.20
N ARG A 16 2.59 25.40 -14.55
CA ARG A 16 1.92 24.40 -15.39
C ARG A 16 2.58 23.01 -15.31
N LEU A 17 3.91 22.96 -15.23
CA LEU A 17 4.65 21.71 -15.02
C LEU A 17 4.39 21.13 -13.63
N LYS A 18 4.25 21.94 -12.57
CA LYS A 18 3.87 21.49 -11.23
C LYS A 18 2.47 20.86 -11.22
N SER A 19 1.48 21.43 -11.91
CA SER A 19 0.13 20.87 -11.94
C SER A 19 0.00 19.61 -12.81
N MET A 20 0.82 19.42 -13.83
CA MET A 20 0.87 18.20 -14.66
C MET A 20 1.61 17.03 -14.00
N LEU A 21 2.46 17.29 -13.00
CA LEU A 21 3.27 16.28 -12.31
C LEU A 21 2.52 15.55 -11.17
N LEU A 22 1.30 15.99 -10.83
CA LEU A 22 0.60 15.54 -9.60
C LEU A 22 -0.40 14.40 -9.79
N THR A 23 -0.52 13.79 -10.95
CA THR A 23 -1.46 12.68 -11.14
C THR A 23 -0.72 11.40 -11.55
N LEU A 24 0.14 10.92 -10.66
CA LEU A 24 0.90 9.68 -10.88
C LEU A 24 0.07 8.42 -10.57
N MET A 25 -0.95 8.55 -9.71
CA MET A 25 -1.84 7.46 -9.32
C MET A 25 -3.26 7.99 -9.15
N HIS A 26 -4.25 7.28 -9.68
CA HIS A 26 -5.65 7.59 -9.42
C HIS A 26 -6.04 7.17 -8.00
N VAL A 27 -6.62 8.09 -7.23
CA VAL A 27 -7.10 7.84 -5.86
C VAL A 27 -8.49 8.44 -5.67
N ASN A 28 -9.31 7.77 -4.87
CA ASN A 28 -10.62 8.25 -4.40
C ASN A 28 -10.58 8.52 -2.88
N SER A 29 -9.41 8.94 -2.37
CA SER A 29 -9.22 9.14 -0.92
C SER A 29 -9.91 10.39 -0.38
N GLU A 30 -10.44 11.25 -1.24
CA GLU A 30 -11.25 12.40 -0.84
C GLU A 30 -12.55 11.98 -0.15
N SER A 31 -13.10 10.79 -0.47
CA SER A 31 -14.28 10.22 0.16
C SER A 31 -13.99 9.45 1.46
N PHE A 32 -12.73 9.43 1.94
CA PHE A 32 -12.29 8.60 3.09
C PHE A 32 -13.21 8.71 4.32
N ILE A 33 -13.59 9.92 4.72
CA ILE A 33 -14.43 10.14 5.90
C ILE A 33 -15.82 9.50 5.71
N GLN A 34 -16.42 9.64 4.53
CA GLN A 34 -17.74 9.09 4.20
C GLN A 34 -17.66 7.56 4.15
N ASP A 35 -16.70 7.01 3.40
CA ASP A 35 -16.53 5.57 3.21
C ASP A 35 -16.16 4.86 4.52
N SER A 36 -15.31 5.46 5.33
CA SER A 36 -14.97 4.93 6.66
C SER A 36 -16.16 4.97 7.63
N THR A 37 -17.01 5.99 7.56
CA THR A 37 -18.22 6.08 8.38
C THR A 37 -19.21 4.95 8.05
N VAL A 38 -19.39 4.65 6.76
CA VAL A 38 -20.21 3.51 6.32
C VAL A 38 -19.57 2.19 6.76
N ALA A 39 -18.28 2.04 6.54
CA ALA A 39 -17.55 0.81 6.87
C ALA A 39 -17.55 0.49 8.38
N VAL A 40 -17.44 1.49 9.26
CA VAL A 40 -17.50 1.32 10.73
C VAL A 40 -18.85 0.74 11.17
N GLN A 41 -19.95 1.04 10.47
CA GLN A 41 -21.26 0.49 10.78
C GLN A 41 -21.45 -0.93 10.22
N ASN A 42 -20.62 -1.38 9.29
CA ASN A 42 -20.72 -2.69 8.66
C ASN A 42 -20.09 -3.78 9.53
N LYS A 43 -20.91 -4.35 10.43
CA LYS A 43 -20.49 -5.46 11.33
C LYS A 43 -20.11 -6.72 10.58
N THR A 44 -20.69 -6.99 9.42
CA THR A 44 -20.37 -8.12 8.57
C THR A 44 -18.94 -8.00 8.05
N LEU A 45 -18.56 -6.84 7.52
CA LEU A 45 -17.19 -6.56 7.11
C LEU A 45 -16.20 -6.77 8.28
N GLN A 46 -16.49 -6.20 9.43
CA GLN A 46 -15.63 -6.34 10.61
C GLN A 46 -15.45 -7.81 11.05
N THR A 47 -16.51 -8.61 10.94
CA THR A 47 -16.43 -10.05 11.25
C THR A 47 -15.51 -10.77 10.26
N ARG A 48 -15.59 -10.45 8.98
CA ARG A 48 -14.70 -11.01 7.94
C ARG A 48 -13.24 -10.61 8.15
N LEU A 49 -12.99 -9.35 8.49
CA LEU A 49 -11.64 -8.83 8.74
C LEU A 49 -10.96 -9.45 9.99
N ARG A 50 -11.69 -10.12 10.87
CA ARG A 50 -11.10 -10.82 12.04
C ARG A 50 -10.10 -11.90 11.66
N VAL A 51 -10.18 -12.48 10.46
CA VAL A 51 -9.19 -13.45 9.97
C VAL A 51 -7.77 -12.89 9.98
N LEU A 52 -7.61 -11.58 9.81
CA LEU A 52 -6.32 -10.89 9.81
C LEU A 52 -5.59 -11.01 11.15
N THR A 53 -6.34 -11.11 12.27
CA THR A 53 -5.75 -11.36 13.59
C THR A 53 -5.03 -12.71 13.64
N GLY A 54 -5.53 -13.72 12.91
CA GLY A 54 -4.88 -15.02 12.77
C GLY A 54 -3.51 -14.94 12.10
N PHE A 55 -3.36 -14.07 11.08
CA PHE A 55 -2.04 -13.83 10.46
C PHE A 55 -1.06 -13.21 11.44
N THR A 56 -1.50 -12.22 12.23
CA THR A 56 -0.67 -11.59 13.26
C THR A 56 -0.22 -12.61 14.32
N THR A 57 -1.13 -13.45 14.81
CA THR A 57 -0.82 -14.50 15.80
C THR A 57 0.21 -15.50 15.26
N LYS A 58 -0.02 -16.03 14.05
CA LYS A 58 0.90 -16.96 13.39
C LYS A 58 2.28 -16.32 13.17
N ARG A 59 2.30 -15.08 12.69
CA ARG A 59 3.54 -14.29 12.51
C ARG A 59 4.34 -14.24 13.82
N ASN A 60 3.71 -13.88 14.93
CA ASN A 60 4.39 -13.72 16.21
C ASN A 60 4.96 -15.06 16.72
N LEU A 61 4.23 -16.15 16.58
CA LEU A 61 4.71 -17.49 16.91
C LEU A 61 5.95 -17.86 16.07
N LEU A 62 5.91 -17.64 14.75
CA LEU A 62 7.01 -18.00 13.86
C LEU A 62 8.24 -17.11 13.99
N PHE A 63 8.09 -15.86 14.43
CA PHE A 63 9.24 -15.03 14.78
C PHE A 63 9.85 -15.42 16.12
N ALA A 64 9.05 -15.86 17.07
CA ALA A 64 9.54 -16.38 18.34
C ALA A 64 10.34 -17.71 18.19
N GLU A 65 10.09 -18.48 17.12
CA GLU A 65 10.88 -19.67 16.77
C GLU A 65 12.26 -19.33 16.15
N LEU A 66 12.49 -18.08 15.72
CA LEU A 66 13.76 -17.67 15.16
C LEU A 66 14.68 -17.15 16.26
N PRO A 67 15.81 -17.82 16.55
CA PRO A 67 16.76 -17.37 17.58
C PRO A 67 17.28 -15.95 17.35
N ASP A 68 17.40 -15.56 16.08
CA ASP A 68 17.94 -14.28 15.59
C ASP A 68 16.86 -13.40 14.94
N GLY A 69 15.58 -13.63 15.21
CA GLY A 69 14.47 -12.97 14.51
C GLY A 69 14.52 -11.43 14.53
N GLU A 70 14.90 -10.83 15.65
CA GLU A 70 15.06 -9.38 15.76
C GLU A 70 16.31 -8.88 15.03
N ALA A 71 17.43 -9.59 15.11
CA ALA A 71 18.65 -9.26 14.38
C ALA A 71 18.43 -9.35 12.85
N LEU A 72 17.65 -10.33 12.38
CA LEU A 72 17.28 -10.41 10.95
C LEU A 72 16.45 -9.20 10.49
N ARG A 73 15.57 -8.67 11.34
CA ARG A 73 14.81 -7.44 11.03
C ARG A 73 15.73 -6.22 10.97
N ASP A 74 16.69 -6.12 11.88
CA ASP A 74 17.67 -5.05 11.87
C ASP A 74 18.55 -5.15 10.62
N ARG A 75 19.04 -6.35 10.30
CA ARG A 75 19.81 -6.57 9.07
C ARG A 75 19.01 -6.26 7.80
N ALA A 76 17.75 -6.65 7.73
CA ALA A 76 16.88 -6.33 6.60
C ALA A 76 16.64 -4.82 6.44
N ARG A 77 16.57 -4.07 7.56
CA ARG A 77 16.54 -2.60 7.53
C ARG A 77 17.84 -2.02 6.96
N GLU A 78 19.00 -2.47 7.48
CA GLU A 78 20.31 -2.03 7.03
C GLU A 78 20.51 -2.25 5.54
N ILE A 79 20.16 -3.45 5.04
CA ILE A 79 20.22 -3.75 3.60
C ILE A 79 19.35 -2.79 2.79
N LYS A 80 18.13 -2.51 3.24
CA LYS A 80 17.24 -1.57 2.54
C LYS A 80 17.77 -0.14 2.59
N GLU A 81 18.29 0.29 3.72
CA GLU A 81 18.88 1.62 3.89
C GLU A 81 20.08 1.83 2.97
N GLU A 82 21.00 0.86 2.94
CA GLU A 82 22.15 0.85 2.06
C GLU A 82 21.73 0.82 0.58
N THR A 83 20.82 -0.08 0.21
CA THR A 83 20.34 -0.22 -1.17
C THR A 83 19.65 1.07 -1.67
N ILE A 84 18.80 1.67 -0.85
CA ILE A 84 18.07 2.90 -1.20
C ILE A 84 19.02 4.11 -1.21
N GLY A 85 20.06 4.10 -0.38
CA GLY A 85 21.12 5.12 -0.37
C GLY A 85 21.99 5.13 -1.63
N ASN A 86 22.17 3.95 -2.26
CA ASN A 86 23.01 3.74 -3.46
C ASN A 86 22.18 3.23 -4.65
N LEU A 87 20.93 3.68 -4.75
CA LEU A 87 19.91 3.13 -5.66
C LEU A 87 20.32 3.24 -7.14
N ASP A 88 20.97 4.32 -7.54
CA ASP A 88 21.45 4.56 -8.90
C ASP A 88 22.48 3.51 -9.34
N SER A 89 23.43 3.18 -8.47
CA SER A 89 24.47 2.18 -8.70
C SER A 89 23.86 0.79 -8.88
N TYR A 90 22.95 0.39 -7.96
CA TYR A 90 22.33 -0.94 -8.02
C TYR A 90 21.34 -1.07 -9.20
N LEU A 91 20.65 0.00 -9.57
CA LEU A 91 19.78 0.01 -10.76
C LEU A 91 20.61 -0.17 -12.05
N THR A 92 21.76 0.51 -12.16
CA THR A 92 22.68 0.36 -13.30
C THR A 92 23.20 -1.08 -13.38
N GLN A 93 23.66 -1.63 -12.25
CA GLN A 93 24.14 -3.01 -12.18
C GLN A 93 23.06 -4.03 -12.54
N LEU A 94 21.81 -3.82 -12.07
CA LEU A 94 20.68 -4.69 -12.44
C LEU A 94 20.44 -4.65 -13.95
N GLU A 95 20.36 -3.45 -14.56
CA GLU A 95 20.13 -3.28 -15.99
C GLU A 95 21.22 -3.98 -16.81
N GLU A 96 22.50 -3.73 -16.51
CA GLU A 96 23.62 -4.37 -17.19
C GLU A 96 23.53 -5.90 -17.13
N ASN A 97 23.21 -6.45 -15.97
CA ASN A 97 23.11 -7.90 -15.79
C ASN A 97 21.88 -8.50 -16.49
N VAL A 98 20.74 -7.85 -16.44
CA VAL A 98 19.52 -8.30 -17.17
C VAL A 98 19.77 -8.31 -18.67
N VAL A 99 20.38 -7.26 -19.22
CA VAL A 99 20.70 -7.14 -20.65
C VAL A 99 21.73 -8.21 -21.05
N ARG A 100 22.78 -8.39 -20.27
CA ARG A 100 23.80 -9.42 -20.49
C ARG A 100 23.23 -10.84 -20.55
N LEU A 101 22.13 -11.09 -19.84
CA LEU A 101 21.42 -12.38 -19.80
C LEU A 101 20.31 -12.50 -20.85
N GLY A 102 20.23 -11.56 -21.81
CA GLY A 102 19.29 -11.61 -22.93
C GLY A 102 17.91 -11.02 -22.62
N GLY A 103 17.72 -10.37 -21.46
CA GLY A 103 16.52 -9.60 -21.17
C GLY A 103 16.56 -8.20 -21.76
N THR A 104 15.40 -7.58 -21.90
CA THR A 104 15.26 -6.17 -22.30
C THR A 104 14.77 -5.32 -21.14
N VAL A 105 15.48 -4.26 -20.81
CA VAL A 105 15.11 -3.33 -19.74
C VAL A 105 14.44 -2.09 -20.34
N HIS A 106 13.32 -1.70 -19.74
CA HIS A 106 12.58 -0.49 -20.08
C HIS A 106 12.46 0.40 -18.84
N TRP A 107 12.72 1.69 -19.03
CA TRP A 107 12.56 2.69 -17.99
C TRP A 107 11.26 3.46 -18.16
N ALA A 108 10.44 3.52 -17.11
CA ALA A 108 9.21 4.28 -17.08
C ALA A 108 9.22 5.28 -15.92
N ARG A 109 9.11 6.56 -16.23
CA ARG A 109 9.03 7.63 -15.22
C ARG A 109 7.64 7.74 -14.61
N THR A 110 6.62 7.32 -15.35
CA THR A 110 5.22 7.44 -14.94
C THR A 110 4.45 6.16 -15.27
N GLY A 111 3.32 5.95 -14.59
CA GLY A 111 2.41 4.85 -14.91
C GLY A 111 1.90 4.90 -16.35
N LYS A 112 1.73 6.09 -16.93
CA LYS A 112 1.36 6.26 -18.34
C LYS A 112 2.44 5.72 -19.28
N GLU A 113 3.72 6.02 -19.01
CA GLU A 113 4.84 5.48 -19.80
C GLU A 113 4.92 3.95 -19.68
N ALA A 114 4.76 3.39 -18.45
CA ALA A 114 4.78 1.96 -18.25
C ALA A 114 3.65 1.24 -19.01
N ARG A 115 2.41 1.77 -18.95
CA ARG A 115 1.30 1.25 -19.76
C ARG A 115 1.59 1.30 -21.26
N ALA A 116 2.15 2.42 -21.75
CA ALA A 116 2.49 2.57 -23.16
C ALA A 116 3.51 1.53 -23.63
N ILE A 117 4.53 1.22 -22.81
CA ILE A 117 5.50 0.16 -23.09
C ILE A 117 4.82 -1.20 -23.19
N VAL A 118 3.97 -1.56 -22.22
CA VAL A 118 3.25 -2.84 -22.25
C VAL A 118 2.35 -2.95 -23.49
N LEU A 119 1.58 -1.91 -23.79
CA LEU A 119 0.69 -1.88 -24.96
C LEU A 119 1.46 -1.97 -26.28
N GLU A 120 2.62 -1.32 -26.38
CA GLU A 120 3.48 -1.42 -27.57
C GLU A 120 4.05 -2.83 -27.74
N LEU A 121 4.52 -3.46 -26.68
CA LEU A 121 4.95 -4.86 -26.71
C LEU A 121 3.81 -5.79 -27.11
N ALA A 122 2.62 -5.57 -26.59
CA ALA A 122 1.44 -6.35 -26.92
C ALA A 122 1.05 -6.16 -28.40
N ARG A 123 1.05 -4.95 -28.90
CA ARG A 123 0.74 -4.62 -30.31
C ARG A 123 1.74 -5.26 -31.27
N ARG A 124 3.04 -5.12 -31.01
CA ARG A 124 4.11 -5.68 -31.87
C ARG A 124 4.04 -7.19 -31.98
N ASN A 125 3.57 -7.85 -30.94
CA ASN A 125 3.47 -9.30 -30.83
C ASN A 125 2.06 -9.85 -31.08
N ASN A 126 1.10 -9.03 -31.53
CA ASN A 126 -0.28 -9.41 -31.77
C ASN A 126 -0.97 -10.10 -30.59
N VAL A 127 -0.64 -9.68 -29.36
CA VAL A 127 -1.18 -10.23 -28.13
C VAL A 127 -2.69 -10.02 -28.05
N LYS A 128 -3.44 -11.08 -27.77
CA LYS A 128 -4.89 -11.08 -27.57
C LYS A 128 -5.26 -11.35 -26.13
N ARG A 129 -4.46 -12.14 -25.43
CA ARG A 129 -4.68 -12.52 -24.04
C ARG A 129 -3.44 -12.39 -23.22
N VAL A 130 -3.62 -11.74 -22.07
CA VAL A 130 -2.60 -11.60 -21.03
C VAL A 130 -3.06 -12.34 -19.78
N VAL A 131 -2.19 -13.19 -19.22
CA VAL A 131 -2.33 -13.71 -17.85
C VAL A 131 -1.49 -12.88 -16.91
N LYS A 132 -2.11 -12.32 -15.89
CA LYS A 132 -1.47 -11.40 -14.97
C LYS A 132 -1.42 -11.99 -13.56
N ALA A 133 -0.22 -12.06 -13.01
CA ALA A 133 -0.04 -12.36 -11.61
C ALA A 133 -0.31 -11.11 -10.77
N LYS A 134 -0.90 -11.29 -9.60
CA LYS A 134 -1.17 -10.21 -8.66
C LYS A 134 0.05 -9.32 -8.45
N SER A 135 -0.12 -8.03 -8.69
CA SER A 135 0.95 -7.05 -8.52
C SER A 135 0.40 -5.69 -8.12
N MET A 136 0.84 -5.19 -6.97
CA MET A 136 0.45 -3.84 -6.52
C MET A 136 0.92 -2.74 -7.47
N VAL A 137 2.02 -2.96 -8.19
CA VAL A 137 2.54 -1.99 -9.17
C VAL A 137 1.64 -1.94 -10.42
N THR A 138 1.09 -3.07 -10.86
CA THR A 138 0.17 -3.09 -12.00
C THR A 138 -1.18 -2.46 -11.65
N GLU A 139 -1.65 -2.64 -10.40
CA GLU A 139 -2.84 -1.97 -9.90
C GLU A 139 -2.62 -0.45 -9.73
N GLU A 140 -1.43 -0.04 -9.27
CA GLU A 140 -1.04 1.37 -9.12
C GLU A 140 -1.16 2.15 -10.43
N ILE A 141 -0.83 1.49 -11.54
CA ILE A 141 -0.86 2.09 -12.88
C ILE A 141 -2.13 1.76 -13.68
N GLU A 142 -3.13 1.10 -13.09
CA GLU A 142 -4.40 0.73 -13.75
C GLU A 142 -4.17 -0.01 -15.08
N LEU A 143 -3.31 -1.05 -15.01
CA LEU A 143 -2.88 -1.75 -16.23
C LEU A 143 -3.99 -2.58 -16.87
N ASN A 144 -4.90 -3.17 -16.08
CA ASN A 144 -6.01 -3.97 -16.59
C ASN A 144 -6.93 -3.12 -17.47
N GLU A 145 -7.31 -1.95 -16.96
CA GLU A 145 -8.16 -1.01 -17.69
C GLU A 145 -7.51 -0.58 -19.03
N ALA A 146 -6.20 -0.38 -19.03
CA ALA A 146 -5.47 0.00 -20.26
C ALA A 146 -5.43 -1.15 -21.28
N LEU A 147 -5.26 -2.39 -20.84
CA LEU A 147 -5.28 -3.58 -21.70
C LEU A 147 -6.68 -3.81 -22.28
N GLU A 148 -7.72 -3.75 -21.47
CA GLU A 148 -9.11 -3.92 -21.87
C GLU A 148 -9.55 -2.84 -22.86
N GLN A 149 -9.18 -1.59 -22.65
CA GLN A 149 -9.42 -0.49 -23.61
C GLN A 149 -8.73 -0.70 -24.94
N ALA A 150 -7.61 -1.42 -24.95
CA ALA A 150 -6.90 -1.81 -26.18
C ALA A 150 -7.47 -3.08 -26.83
N GLY A 151 -8.54 -3.67 -26.29
CA GLY A 151 -9.16 -4.90 -26.79
C GLY A 151 -8.39 -6.17 -26.44
N ILE A 152 -7.54 -6.13 -25.43
CA ILE A 152 -6.73 -7.25 -24.94
C ILE A 152 -7.39 -7.84 -23.70
N GLU A 153 -7.65 -9.13 -23.68
CA GLU A 153 -8.20 -9.81 -22.51
C GLU A 153 -7.13 -9.88 -21.39
N ALA A 154 -7.35 -9.19 -20.27
CA ALA A 154 -6.51 -9.24 -19.08
C ALA A 154 -7.13 -10.21 -18.06
N VAL A 155 -6.43 -11.28 -17.71
CA VAL A 155 -6.91 -12.32 -16.80
C VAL A 155 -6.06 -12.34 -15.53
N GLU A 156 -6.69 -12.02 -14.40
CA GLU A 156 -6.06 -12.19 -13.07
C GLU A 156 -5.94 -13.67 -12.73
N THR A 157 -4.79 -14.08 -12.23
CA THR A 157 -4.49 -15.50 -12.01
C THR A 157 -4.36 -15.89 -10.54
N ASP A 158 -4.18 -14.93 -9.62
CA ASP A 158 -4.35 -15.14 -8.18
C ASP A 158 -5.84 -15.36 -7.88
N LEU A 159 -6.20 -16.34 -7.07
CA LEU A 159 -7.61 -16.67 -6.82
C LEU A 159 -8.38 -15.49 -6.22
N GLY A 160 -7.78 -14.77 -5.27
CA GLY A 160 -8.41 -13.59 -4.67
C GLY A 160 -8.60 -12.43 -5.65
N GLU A 161 -7.60 -12.17 -6.52
CA GLU A 161 -7.71 -11.17 -7.58
C GLU A 161 -8.74 -11.60 -8.66
N TYR A 162 -8.77 -12.87 -9.04
CA TYR A 162 -9.76 -13.40 -9.97
C TYR A 162 -11.19 -13.20 -9.45
N ILE A 163 -11.42 -13.46 -8.16
CA ILE A 163 -12.72 -13.24 -7.52
C ILE A 163 -13.12 -11.75 -7.58
N VAL A 164 -12.23 -10.81 -7.25
CA VAL A 164 -12.56 -9.38 -7.28
C VAL A 164 -12.69 -8.88 -8.73
N GLN A 165 -11.92 -9.41 -9.67
CA GLN A 165 -12.09 -9.13 -11.10
C GLN A 165 -13.48 -9.55 -11.60
N LEU A 166 -13.93 -10.77 -11.29
CA LEU A 166 -15.29 -11.23 -11.62
C LEU A 166 -16.38 -10.37 -10.99
N ALA A 167 -16.13 -9.81 -9.81
CA ALA A 167 -17.05 -8.94 -9.12
C ALA A 167 -16.99 -7.48 -9.61
N HIS A 168 -16.06 -7.13 -10.49
CA HIS A 168 -15.76 -5.75 -10.89
C HIS A 168 -15.43 -4.83 -9.71
N GLU A 169 -14.71 -5.37 -8.72
CA GLU A 169 -14.27 -4.65 -7.52
C GLU A 169 -12.75 -4.48 -7.50
N LYS A 170 -12.26 -3.56 -6.66
CA LYS A 170 -10.83 -3.42 -6.40
C LYS A 170 -10.40 -4.32 -5.23
N PRO A 171 -9.11 -4.74 -5.19
CA PRO A 171 -8.58 -5.49 -4.05
C PRO A 171 -8.76 -4.74 -2.73
N SER A 172 -9.21 -5.45 -1.69
CA SER A 172 -9.41 -4.87 -0.35
C SER A 172 -8.16 -4.96 0.52
N HIS A 173 -7.25 -5.90 0.25
CA HIS A 173 -6.06 -6.15 1.07
C HIS A 173 -4.87 -6.54 0.20
N ILE A 174 -3.67 -6.09 0.56
CA ILE A 174 -2.43 -6.36 -0.19
C ILE A 174 -2.18 -7.88 -0.37
N LEU A 175 -2.43 -8.68 0.67
CA LEU A 175 -2.17 -10.12 0.66
C LEU A 175 -3.42 -10.96 0.33
N ALA A 176 -4.58 -10.53 0.79
CA ALA A 176 -5.85 -11.26 0.65
C ALA A 176 -6.89 -10.37 -0.03
N PRO A 177 -6.87 -10.22 -1.37
CA PRO A 177 -7.68 -9.24 -2.11
C PRO A 177 -9.17 -9.32 -1.81
N ALA A 178 -9.71 -10.54 -1.73
CA ALA A 178 -11.13 -10.82 -1.51
C ALA A 178 -11.51 -11.01 -0.02
N VAL A 179 -10.70 -10.55 0.95
CA VAL A 179 -10.94 -10.75 2.39
C VAL A 179 -12.29 -10.19 2.89
N HIS A 180 -12.87 -9.27 2.16
CA HIS A 180 -14.17 -8.68 2.44
C HIS A 180 -15.36 -9.55 1.97
N LYS A 181 -15.11 -10.65 1.22
CA LYS A 181 -16.14 -11.59 0.75
C LYS A 181 -16.22 -12.85 1.63
N SER A 182 -17.42 -13.37 1.80
CA SER A 182 -17.63 -14.66 2.45
C SER A 182 -17.60 -15.80 1.41
N LYS A 183 -17.48 -17.04 1.88
CA LYS A 183 -17.62 -18.25 1.05
C LYS A 183 -18.94 -18.24 0.28
N ARG A 184 -20.02 -17.79 0.90
CA ARG A 184 -21.34 -17.69 0.25
C ARG A 184 -21.34 -16.63 -0.87
N ASP A 185 -20.79 -15.45 -0.64
CA ASP A 185 -20.73 -14.40 -1.68
C ASP A 185 -19.93 -14.87 -2.89
N ILE A 186 -18.85 -15.63 -2.67
CA ILE A 186 -18.02 -16.19 -3.76
C ILE A 186 -18.79 -17.28 -4.52
N SER A 187 -19.54 -18.14 -3.83
CA SER A 187 -20.38 -19.17 -4.46
C SER A 187 -21.45 -18.54 -5.36
N GLU A 188 -22.16 -17.53 -4.85
CA GLU A 188 -23.18 -16.79 -5.60
C GLU A 188 -22.56 -16.07 -6.82
N LEU A 189 -21.39 -15.46 -6.66
CA LEU A 189 -20.64 -14.82 -7.75
C LEU A 189 -20.24 -15.84 -8.84
N PHE A 190 -19.73 -17.01 -8.45
CA PHE A 190 -19.35 -18.04 -9.41
C PHE A 190 -20.56 -18.62 -10.15
N ALA A 191 -21.69 -18.78 -9.47
CA ALA A 191 -22.94 -19.20 -10.11
C ALA A 191 -23.39 -18.18 -11.17
N ASP A 192 -23.36 -16.88 -10.83
CA ASP A 192 -23.75 -15.80 -11.74
C ASP A 192 -22.78 -15.64 -12.93
N LYS A 193 -21.48 -15.55 -12.66
CA LYS A 193 -20.48 -15.20 -13.67
C LYS A 193 -19.92 -16.39 -14.44
N LEU A 194 -19.87 -17.58 -13.84
CA LEU A 194 -19.27 -18.77 -14.47
C LEU A 194 -20.30 -19.82 -14.89
N GLY A 195 -21.59 -19.62 -14.56
CA GLY A 195 -22.68 -20.53 -14.95
C GLY A 195 -22.58 -21.90 -14.27
N VAL A 196 -22.04 -21.96 -13.04
CA VAL A 196 -21.95 -23.20 -12.25
C VAL A 196 -23.04 -23.24 -11.19
N ALA A 197 -23.37 -24.44 -10.68
CA ALA A 197 -24.29 -24.56 -9.54
C ALA A 197 -23.69 -23.91 -8.29
N ASN A 198 -24.56 -23.53 -7.34
CA ASN A 198 -24.08 -23.01 -6.05
C ASN A 198 -23.22 -24.04 -5.32
N LEU A 199 -21.97 -23.68 -5.08
CA LEU A 199 -20.97 -24.53 -4.45
C LEU A 199 -20.97 -24.30 -2.94
N LYS A 200 -20.84 -25.39 -2.18
CA LYS A 200 -20.88 -25.33 -0.71
C LYS A 200 -19.50 -25.24 -0.07
N GLU A 201 -18.52 -25.88 -0.70
CA GLU A 201 -17.17 -25.99 -0.14
C GLU A 201 -16.15 -25.15 -0.93
N ALA A 202 -15.13 -24.65 -0.22
CA ALA A 202 -14.10 -23.80 -0.81
C ALA A 202 -13.26 -24.58 -1.86
N GLU A 203 -13.05 -25.87 -1.62
CA GLU A 203 -12.35 -26.79 -2.50
C GLU A 203 -13.05 -26.91 -3.86
N GLU A 204 -14.38 -26.99 -3.87
CA GLU A 204 -15.19 -27.05 -5.11
C GLU A 204 -15.01 -25.75 -5.92
N MET A 205 -15.04 -24.59 -5.25
CA MET A 205 -14.81 -23.28 -5.89
C MET A 205 -13.41 -23.20 -6.48
N THR A 206 -12.40 -23.69 -5.75
CA THR A 206 -11.00 -23.74 -6.20
C THR A 206 -10.86 -24.64 -7.43
N VAL A 207 -11.55 -25.78 -7.49
CA VAL A 207 -11.56 -26.65 -8.67
C VAL A 207 -12.17 -25.96 -9.88
N VAL A 208 -13.26 -25.21 -9.72
CA VAL A 208 -13.88 -24.42 -10.80
C VAL A 208 -12.91 -23.36 -11.32
N ALA A 209 -12.34 -22.55 -10.43
CA ALA A 209 -11.36 -21.52 -10.78
C ALA A 209 -10.16 -22.14 -11.51
N ARG A 210 -9.59 -23.24 -10.98
CA ARG A 210 -8.48 -23.97 -11.60
C ARG A 210 -8.80 -24.40 -13.05
N LYS A 211 -9.98 -24.96 -13.29
CA LYS A 211 -10.39 -25.40 -14.64
C LYS A 211 -10.48 -24.21 -15.60
N ARG A 212 -11.07 -23.10 -15.17
CA ARG A 212 -11.22 -21.89 -15.97
C ARG A 212 -9.87 -21.24 -16.27
N LEU A 213 -9.04 -21.08 -15.27
CA LEU A 213 -7.73 -20.43 -15.41
C LEU A 213 -6.75 -21.29 -16.21
N ARG A 214 -6.84 -22.63 -16.12
CA ARG A 214 -5.96 -23.52 -16.90
C ARG A 214 -6.06 -23.24 -18.41
N GLU A 215 -7.25 -23.07 -18.94
CA GLU A 215 -7.45 -22.74 -20.35
C GLU A 215 -6.83 -21.37 -20.68
N LYS A 216 -7.01 -20.40 -19.78
CA LYS A 216 -6.44 -19.06 -19.96
C LYS A 216 -4.90 -19.08 -19.99
N PHE A 217 -4.28 -19.85 -19.10
CA PHE A 217 -2.83 -20.05 -19.08
C PHE A 217 -2.30 -20.67 -20.38
N LEU A 218 -2.96 -21.73 -20.86
CA LEU A 218 -2.53 -22.48 -22.05
C LEU A 218 -2.68 -21.69 -23.37
N THR A 219 -3.50 -20.65 -23.35
CA THR A 219 -3.81 -19.83 -24.54
C THR A 219 -3.37 -18.38 -24.41
N ALA A 220 -2.60 -18.07 -23.36
CA ALA A 220 -2.06 -16.74 -23.17
C ALA A 220 -0.87 -16.46 -24.08
N ASP A 221 -0.85 -15.28 -24.66
CA ASP A 221 0.26 -14.79 -25.50
C ASP A 221 1.37 -14.15 -24.66
N MET A 222 0.98 -13.49 -23.56
CA MET A 222 1.88 -12.74 -22.68
C MET A 222 1.54 -12.99 -21.23
N GLY A 223 2.58 -13.17 -20.41
CA GLY A 223 2.49 -13.21 -18.97
C GLY A 223 3.02 -11.90 -18.36
N ILE A 224 2.26 -11.31 -17.43
CA ILE A 224 2.67 -10.10 -16.73
C ILE A 224 2.80 -10.41 -15.24
N THR A 225 3.92 -10.00 -14.63
CA THR A 225 4.16 -10.14 -13.21
C THR A 225 4.62 -8.82 -12.59
N GLY A 226 4.49 -8.70 -11.26
CA GLY A 226 5.31 -7.78 -10.51
C GLY A 226 6.71 -8.36 -10.26
N ALA A 227 7.47 -7.74 -9.35
CA ALA A 227 8.66 -8.32 -8.77
C ALA A 227 8.63 -8.09 -7.24
N ASN A 228 8.91 -9.15 -6.48
CA ASN A 228 9.14 -8.99 -5.04
C ASN A 228 10.49 -8.32 -4.80
N PHE A 229 11.53 -8.76 -5.54
CA PHE A 229 12.87 -8.18 -5.52
C PHE A 229 13.52 -8.27 -6.90
N GLY A 230 14.46 -7.35 -7.15
CA GLY A 230 15.47 -7.43 -8.20
C GLY A 230 16.85 -7.56 -7.55
N VAL A 231 17.60 -8.60 -7.88
CA VAL A 231 18.96 -8.83 -7.36
C VAL A 231 19.96 -8.17 -8.29
N ALA A 232 20.59 -7.09 -7.85
CA ALA A 232 21.48 -6.29 -8.69
C ALA A 232 22.68 -7.10 -9.18
N GLU A 233 23.31 -7.86 -8.30
CA GLU A 233 24.49 -8.70 -8.57
C GLU A 233 24.28 -9.67 -9.73
N THR A 234 23.10 -10.23 -9.88
CA THR A 234 22.84 -11.33 -10.82
C THR A 234 21.89 -10.97 -11.97
N GLY A 235 21.20 -9.82 -11.91
CA GLY A 235 20.15 -9.48 -12.87
C GLY A 235 18.88 -10.33 -12.71
N THR A 236 18.68 -10.92 -11.51
CA THR A 236 17.60 -11.87 -11.24
C THR A 236 16.36 -11.16 -10.71
N ILE A 237 15.21 -11.45 -11.27
CA ILE A 237 13.91 -11.05 -10.72
C ILE A 237 13.35 -12.18 -9.85
N VAL A 238 12.98 -11.82 -8.62
CA VAL A 238 12.51 -12.77 -7.61
C VAL A 238 11.00 -12.64 -7.44
N LEU A 239 10.32 -13.76 -7.54
CA LEU A 239 8.87 -13.89 -7.43
C LEU A 239 8.53 -14.87 -6.31
N VAL A 240 7.65 -14.46 -5.39
CA VAL A 240 7.28 -15.22 -4.20
C VAL A 240 5.77 -15.47 -4.22
N GLU A 241 5.35 -16.72 -4.18
CA GLU A 241 3.94 -17.12 -4.31
C GLU A 241 3.59 -18.38 -3.53
N ASN A 242 2.28 -18.68 -3.42
CA ASN A 242 1.77 -19.90 -2.80
C ASN A 242 0.90 -20.75 -3.74
N GLU A 243 0.45 -20.22 -4.87
CA GLU A 243 -0.59 -20.85 -5.72
C GLU A 243 -0.02 -21.51 -6.98
N GLY A 244 1.20 -21.17 -7.37
CA GLY A 244 1.79 -21.62 -8.64
C GLY A 244 1.33 -20.85 -9.87
N ASN A 245 0.47 -19.85 -9.70
CA ASN A 245 -0.05 -19.00 -10.77
C ASN A 245 1.06 -18.12 -11.39
N ILE A 246 1.99 -17.62 -10.62
CA ILE A 246 3.13 -16.84 -11.12
C ILE A 246 4.02 -17.74 -12.00
N ARG A 247 4.34 -18.96 -11.55
CA ARG A 247 5.12 -19.93 -12.34
C ARG A 247 4.49 -20.19 -13.70
N LEU A 248 3.17 -20.41 -13.74
CA LEU A 248 2.46 -20.61 -14.99
C LEU A 248 2.46 -19.36 -15.87
N SER A 249 2.34 -18.16 -15.28
CA SER A 249 2.38 -16.89 -16.02
C SER A 249 3.76 -16.57 -16.59
N THR A 250 4.85 -17.10 -16.01
CA THR A 250 6.21 -16.85 -16.48
C THR A 250 6.75 -17.92 -17.42
N SER A 251 6.19 -19.14 -17.42
CA SER A 251 6.74 -20.27 -18.16
C SER A 251 5.90 -20.71 -19.35
N LEU A 252 4.60 -20.44 -19.37
CA LEU A 252 3.73 -20.86 -20.49
C LEU A 252 3.63 -19.83 -21.62
N PRO A 253 3.40 -18.53 -21.35
CA PRO A 253 3.35 -17.53 -22.40
C PRO A 253 4.72 -17.30 -23.04
N ARG A 254 4.71 -17.01 -24.34
CA ARG A 254 5.92 -16.73 -25.11
C ARG A 254 6.67 -15.46 -24.65
N ILE A 255 5.94 -14.51 -24.08
CA ILE A 255 6.47 -13.21 -23.61
C ILE A 255 6.23 -13.08 -22.12
N HIS A 256 7.27 -12.79 -21.36
CA HIS A 256 7.17 -12.41 -19.95
C HIS A 256 7.55 -10.95 -19.75
N VAL A 257 6.64 -10.17 -19.17
CA VAL A 257 6.87 -8.78 -18.78
C VAL A 257 6.81 -8.66 -17.25
N ALA A 258 7.91 -8.31 -16.63
CA ALA A 258 7.98 -8.02 -15.19
C ALA A 258 7.95 -6.50 -14.95
N LEU A 259 7.06 -6.02 -14.08
CA LEU A 259 7.01 -4.62 -13.65
C LEU A 259 7.56 -4.50 -12.23
N MET A 260 8.52 -3.60 -12.03
CA MET A 260 9.19 -3.41 -10.75
C MET A 260 9.33 -1.93 -10.43
N GLY A 261 8.95 -1.52 -9.21
CA GLY A 261 9.33 -0.19 -8.70
C GLY A 261 10.83 -0.14 -8.40
N ILE A 262 11.46 1.02 -8.61
CA ILE A 262 12.91 1.23 -8.37
C ILE A 262 13.34 0.81 -6.96
N GLU A 263 12.45 0.84 -5.99
CA GLU A 263 12.71 0.50 -4.58
C GLU A 263 12.83 -1.00 -4.29
N LYS A 264 12.56 -1.88 -5.27
CA LYS A 264 12.49 -3.33 -5.05
C LYS A 264 13.85 -4.04 -5.12
N LEU A 265 14.92 -3.30 -5.20
CA LEU A 265 16.27 -3.87 -5.28
C LEU A 265 16.75 -4.47 -3.95
N VAL A 266 17.60 -5.47 -4.11
CA VAL A 266 18.54 -6.00 -3.12
C VAL A 266 19.93 -6.16 -3.78
N PRO A 267 21.03 -5.94 -3.05
CA PRO A 267 22.38 -5.98 -3.62
C PRO A 267 22.77 -7.36 -4.15
N SER A 268 22.61 -8.40 -3.34
CA SER A 268 23.13 -9.74 -3.56
C SER A 268 22.13 -10.85 -3.28
N LEU A 269 22.47 -12.09 -3.65
CA LEU A 269 21.70 -13.28 -3.29
C LEU A 269 21.75 -13.56 -1.78
N ASP A 270 22.84 -13.24 -1.11
CA ASP A 270 22.96 -13.38 0.36
C ASP A 270 22.02 -12.41 1.09
N ASP A 271 21.93 -11.17 0.61
CA ASP A 271 20.96 -10.21 1.14
C ASP A 271 19.52 -10.63 0.85
N LEU A 272 19.24 -11.20 -0.33
CA LEU A 272 17.94 -11.79 -0.64
C LEU A 272 17.53 -12.86 0.37
N ALA A 273 18.48 -13.72 0.80
CA ALA A 273 18.19 -14.78 1.75
C ALA A 273 17.63 -14.26 3.08
N VAL A 274 18.09 -13.08 3.53
CA VAL A 274 17.51 -12.39 4.72
C VAL A 274 16.04 -12.09 4.51
N PHE A 275 15.68 -11.52 3.36
CA PHE A 275 14.27 -11.16 3.06
C PHE A 275 13.40 -12.39 2.90
N LEU A 276 13.86 -13.46 2.27
CA LEU A 276 13.09 -14.71 2.11
C LEU A 276 12.77 -15.36 3.47
N LYS A 277 13.66 -15.25 4.45
CA LYS A 277 13.41 -15.74 5.81
C LYS A 277 12.28 -14.97 6.52
N ILE A 278 12.16 -13.66 6.31
CA ILE A 278 11.23 -12.81 7.05
C ILE A 278 9.94 -12.47 6.30
N LEU A 279 9.94 -12.52 4.95
CA LEU A 279 8.81 -12.07 4.14
C LEU A 279 7.55 -12.93 4.37
N ALA A 280 7.63 -14.24 4.15
CA ALA A 280 6.48 -15.14 4.31
C ALA A 280 6.00 -15.19 5.77
N ARG A 281 6.92 -15.15 6.73
CA ARG A 281 6.58 -15.05 8.15
C ARG A 281 5.79 -13.79 8.47
N SER A 282 6.21 -12.66 7.93
CA SER A 282 5.54 -11.38 8.15
C SER A 282 4.20 -11.25 7.44
N ALA A 283 4.09 -11.83 6.24
CA ALA A 283 2.93 -11.70 5.38
C ALA A 283 1.77 -12.60 5.83
N SER A 284 1.95 -13.91 5.74
CA SER A 284 0.92 -14.93 5.94
C SER A 284 1.11 -15.79 7.20
N GLY A 285 2.21 -15.59 7.93
CA GLY A 285 2.57 -16.47 9.03
C GLY A 285 2.95 -17.88 8.54
N GLN A 286 3.81 -17.94 7.52
CA GLN A 286 4.40 -19.19 7.00
C GLN A 286 5.92 -19.15 7.17
N LYS A 287 6.56 -20.30 7.44
CA LYS A 287 8.03 -20.38 7.52
C LYS A 287 8.68 -20.00 6.19
N MET A 288 8.11 -20.46 5.09
CA MET A 288 8.45 -20.14 3.71
C MET A 288 7.18 -20.09 2.87
N SER A 289 7.23 -19.40 1.72
CA SER A 289 6.22 -19.53 0.66
C SER A 289 6.33 -20.91 -0.01
N SER A 290 5.25 -21.32 -0.70
CA SER A 290 5.24 -22.58 -1.44
C SER A 290 6.25 -22.58 -2.58
N TYR A 291 6.41 -21.44 -3.25
CA TYR A 291 7.33 -21.27 -4.36
C TYR A 291 8.09 -19.95 -4.26
N VAL A 292 9.37 -20.02 -4.65
CA VAL A 292 10.22 -18.88 -4.94
C VAL A 292 10.83 -19.10 -6.31
N SER A 293 10.49 -18.24 -7.26
CA SER A 293 11.02 -18.32 -8.63
C SER A 293 12.06 -17.22 -8.83
N LEU A 294 13.18 -17.61 -9.39
CA LEU A 294 14.32 -16.75 -9.71
C LEU A 294 14.45 -16.71 -11.24
N ILE A 295 14.06 -15.59 -11.85
CA ILE A 295 14.04 -15.42 -13.31
C ILE A 295 15.25 -14.60 -13.71
N THR A 296 16.15 -15.20 -14.50
CA THR A 296 17.43 -14.60 -14.93
C THR A 296 17.47 -14.31 -16.43
N GLY A 297 16.36 -14.03 -17.06
CA GLY A 297 16.28 -13.73 -18.49
C GLY A 297 15.29 -14.62 -19.25
N ALA A 298 15.36 -14.55 -20.56
CA ALA A 298 14.55 -15.37 -21.46
C ALA A 298 15.06 -16.82 -21.55
N ARG A 299 14.22 -17.71 -22.05
CA ARG A 299 14.54 -19.11 -22.32
C ARG A 299 15.76 -19.23 -23.24
N ARG A 300 16.68 -20.09 -22.88
CA ARG A 300 17.89 -20.36 -23.68
C ARG A 300 17.65 -21.51 -24.67
N ALA A 301 18.46 -21.56 -25.69
CA ALA A 301 18.44 -22.66 -26.64
C ALA A 301 18.61 -24.01 -25.92
N GLY A 302 17.68 -24.95 -26.15
CA GLY A 302 17.67 -26.27 -25.51
C GLY A 302 16.89 -26.38 -24.20
N GLU A 303 16.40 -25.28 -23.62
CA GLU A 303 15.51 -25.30 -22.46
C GLU A 303 14.08 -25.63 -22.93
N ALA A 304 13.35 -26.45 -22.15
CA ALA A 304 12.03 -26.97 -22.55
C ALA A 304 10.92 -25.95 -22.28
N ASP A 305 11.03 -25.10 -21.28
CA ASP A 305 10.01 -24.14 -20.82
C ASP A 305 10.61 -22.76 -20.51
N GLY A 306 9.74 -21.78 -20.28
CA GLY A 306 10.12 -20.38 -20.10
C GLY A 306 9.75 -19.52 -21.31
N ALA A 307 9.67 -18.22 -21.08
CA ALA A 307 9.33 -17.25 -22.11
C ALA A 307 10.48 -17.05 -23.10
N ASP A 308 10.14 -16.89 -24.40
CA ASP A 308 11.11 -16.59 -25.45
C ASP A 308 11.66 -15.18 -25.34
N GLU A 309 10.82 -14.24 -24.83
CA GLU A 309 11.15 -12.84 -24.62
C GLU A 309 10.94 -12.47 -23.13
N PHE A 310 11.94 -11.85 -22.52
CA PHE A 310 11.87 -11.32 -21.17
C PHE A 310 12.07 -9.81 -21.17
N HIS A 311 11.08 -9.09 -20.64
CA HIS A 311 11.10 -7.63 -20.51
C HIS A 311 10.95 -7.23 -19.05
N LEU A 312 11.87 -6.39 -18.56
CA LEU A 312 11.81 -5.78 -17.24
C LEU A 312 11.46 -4.30 -17.39
N ILE A 313 10.32 -3.87 -16.86
CA ILE A 313 9.93 -2.46 -16.77
C ILE A 313 10.27 -1.94 -15.38
N ILE A 314 11.21 -1.03 -15.28
CA ILE A 314 11.61 -0.34 -14.05
C ILE A 314 10.84 0.96 -13.95
N LEU A 315 10.00 1.07 -12.92
CA LEU A 315 9.05 2.16 -12.75
C LEU A 315 9.46 3.10 -11.61
N ASP A 316 9.59 4.38 -11.89
CA ASP A 316 9.70 5.43 -10.88
C ASP A 316 8.33 5.81 -10.28
N ASN A 317 7.45 6.34 -11.05
CA ASN A 317 6.11 6.81 -10.66
C ASN A 317 6.08 7.62 -9.36
N GLY A 318 7.09 8.49 -9.15
CA GLY A 318 7.22 9.37 -7.99
C GLY A 318 8.05 8.83 -6.84
N ARG A 319 8.65 7.65 -6.96
CA ARG A 319 9.53 7.08 -5.94
C ARG A 319 10.80 7.91 -5.75
N SER A 320 11.32 8.50 -6.81
CA SER A 320 12.45 9.43 -6.75
C SER A 320 12.14 10.69 -5.92
N ARG A 321 10.89 11.17 -5.91
CA ARG A 321 10.47 12.27 -5.01
C ARG A 321 10.47 11.83 -3.55
N ILE A 322 10.03 10.60 -3.26
CA ILE A 322 10.07 10.03 -1.91
C ILE A 322 11.54 9.84 -1.48
N LEU A 323 12.41 9.40 -2.39
CA LEU A 323 13.83 9.25 -2.14
C LEU A 323 14.50 10.57 -1.77
N ALA A 324 14.11 11.67 -2.40
CA ALA A 324 14.65 13.00 -2.15
C ALA A 324 14.21 13.60 -0.78
N ASP A 325 13.12 13.11 -0.19
CA ASP A 325 12.66 13.54 1.14
C ASP A 325 13.24 12.62 2.22
N GLU A 326 14.17 13.14 3.02
CA GLU A 326 14.88 12.36 4.05
C GLU A 326 13.93 11.73 5.09
N GLU A 327 12.84 12.39 5.42
CA GLU A 327 11.88 11.88 6.40
C GLU A 327 10.91 10.85 5.80
N MET A 328 10.63 10.93 4.48
CA MET A 328 9.75 10.00 3.77
C MET A 328 10.49 8.79 3.19
N ARG A 329 11.79 8.92 2.93
CA ARG A 329 12.65 7.92 2.26
C ARG A 329 12.51 6.52 2.84
N GLU A 330 12.39 6.39 4.15
CA GLU A 330 12.19 5.13 4.85
C GLU A 330 10.96 4.35 4.37
N SER A 331 9.94 5.02 3.84
CA SER A 331 8.75 4.36 3.27
C SER A 331 9.06 3.48 2.04
N LEU A 332 10.18 3.73 1.35
CA LEU A 332 10.66 2.91 0.22
C LEU A 332 11.25 1.56 0.66
N TYR A 333 11.54 1.36 1.94
CA TYR A 333 11.99 0.05 2.45
C TYR A 333 10.88 -0.99 2.42
N CYS A 334 9.63 -0.58 2.19
CA CYS A 334 8.45 -1.43 2.31
C CYS A 334 8.46 -2.63 1.36
N LEU A 335 8.38 -3.84 1.95
CA LEU A 335 8.30 -5.13 1.23
C LEU A 335 6.91 -5.42 0.66
N ARG A 336 5.88 -4.62 0.99
CA ARG A 336 4.46 -4.86 0.67
C ARG A 336 3.91 -6.15 1.28
N CYS A 337 4.41 -6.58 2.43
CA CYS A 337 4.00 -7.82 3.11
C CYS A 337 2.62 -7.77 3.78
N GLY A 338 2.02 -6.59 3.95
CA GLY A 338 0.69 -6.45 4.59
C GLY A 338 0.65 -6.60 6.11
N ALA A 339 1.76 -6.90 6.80
CA ALA A 339 1.76 -7.11 8.25
C ALA A 339 1.18 -5.93 9.05
N CYS A 340 1.48 -4.70 8.63
CA CYS A 340 0.95 -3.49 9.28
C CYS A 340 -0.57 -3.34 9.12
N LEU A 341 -1.18 -3.89 8.05
CA LEU A 341 -2.62 -3.93 7.86
C LEU A 341 -3.27 -4.94 8.83
N ASN A 342 -2.64 -6.12 8.95
CA ASN A 342 -3.15 -7.21 9.79
C ASN A 342 -3.28 -6.81 11.27
N VAL A 343 -2.36 -5.97 11.78
CA VAL A 343 -2.32 -5.55 13.18
C VAL A 343 -3.08 -4.24 13.45
N CYS A 344 -3.43 -3.48 12.40
CA CYS A 344 -3.96 -2.13 12.56
C CYS A 344 -5.40 -2.13 13.09
N PRO A 345 -5.68 -1.51 14.26
CA PRO A 345 -7.04 -1.44 14.79
C PRO A 345 -7.99 -0.62 13.91
N VAL A 346 -7.48 0.36 13.17
CA VAL A 346 -8.29 1.16 12.21
C VAL A 346 -8.66 0.28 11.02
N TYR A 347 -7.66 -0.35 10.37
CA TYR A 347 -7.89 -1.20 9.21
C TYR A 347 -8.87 -2.36 9.51
N GLN A 348 -8.76 -3.00 10.68
CA GLN A 348 -9.67 -4.05 11.12
C GLN A 348 -11.13 -3.59 11.31
N LYS A 349 -11.37 -2.28 11.34
CA LYS A 349 -12.72 -1.70 11.44
C LYS A 349 -13.30 -1.26 10.10
N ILE A 350 -12.47 -0.72 9.22
CA ILE A 350 -12.97 -0.09 7.97
C ILE A 350 -12.57 -0.85 6.69
N GLY A 351 -11.62 -1.80 6.77
CA GLY A 351 -11.13 -2.51 5.59
C GLY A 351 -10.31 -1.63 4.65
N GLY A 352 -9.95 -2.17 3.48
CA GLY A 352 -9.08 -1.49 2.52
C GLY A 352 -9.81 -0.50 1.62
N HIS A 353 -11.04 -0.80 1.22
CA HIS A 353 -11.79 0.03 0.25
C HIS A 353 -12.00 1.47 0.73
N ALA A 354 -12.22 1.66 2.04
CA ALA A 354 -12.40 3.00 2.62
C ALA A 354 -11.20 3.94 2.42
N TYR A 355 -9.99 3.40 2.17
CA TYR A 355 -8.81 4.22 1.89
C TYR A 355 -8.82 4.85 0.48
N GLY A 356 -9.67 4.37 -0.42
CA GLY A 356 -9.79 4.91 -1.79
C GLY A 356 -8.51 4.80 -2.61
N SER A 357 -7.62 3.87 -2.30
CA SER A 357 -6.32 3.66 -2.93
C SER A 357 -5.96 2.18 -2.95
N VAL A 358 -5.17 1.75 -3.93
CA VAL A 358 -4.60 0.39 -3.98
C VAL A 358 -3.71 0.11 -2.77
N TYR A 359 -3.09 1.14 -2.22
CA TYR A 359 -2.33 1.06 -0.98
C TYR A 359 -3.20 1.49 0.20
N SER A 360 -3.61 0.54 1.00
CA SER A 360 -4.45 0.77 2.18
C SER A 360 -3.69 0.54 3.49
N GLY A 361 -4.36 0.83 4.61
CA GLY A 361 -3.78 0.65 5.94
C GLY A 361 -2.63 1.60 6.26
N PRO A 362 -1.84 1.31 7.30
CA PRO A 362 -0.79 2.22 7.76
C PRO A 362 0.24 2.60 6.70
N ILE A 363 0.70 1.63 5.91
CA ILE A 363 1.65 1.92 4.83
C ILE A 363 1.00 2.76 3.73
N GLY A 364 -0.26 2.49 3.38
CA GLY A 364 -1.02 3.28 2.41
C GLY A 364 -1.22 4.72 2.87
N SER A 365 -1.43 4.93 4.17
CA SER A 365 -1.61 6.27 4.75
C SER A 365 -0.36 7.17 4.66
N ILE A 366 0.82 6.60 4.37
CA ILE A 366 2.05 7.37 4.17
C ILE A 366 2.47 7.44 2.71
N ILE A 367 2.33 6.35 1.93
CA ILE A 367 2.81 6.34 0.54
C ILE A 367 1.78 6.91 -0.45
N THR A 368 0.48 6.77 -0.20
CA THR A 368 -0.55 7.36 -1.07
C THR A 368 -0.45 8.88 -1.15
N PRO A 369 -0.30 9.63 -0.04
CA PRO A 369 -0.03 11.06 -0.10
C PRO A 369 1.25 11.43 -0.86
N ALA A 370 2.28 10.58 -0.79
CA ALA A 370 3.53 10.80 -1.50
C ALA A 370 3.38 10.62 -3.03
N PHE A 371 2.52 9.70 -3.49
CA PHE A 371 2.27 9.45 -4.92
C PHE A 371 1.22 10.38 -5.51
N ALA A 372 0.08 10.55 -4.82
CA ALA A 372 -1.09 11.27 -5.34
C ALA A 372 -1.14 12.75 -4.95
N GLY A 373 -0.31 13.15 -3.99
CA GLY A 373 -0.34 14.46 -3.37
C GLY A 373 -1.17 14.49 -2.08
N LEU A 374 -0.73 15.31 -1.13
CA LEU A 374 -1.37 15.42 0.19
C LEU A 374 -2.77 16.04 0.10
N GLU A 375 -3.01 16.91 -0.87
CA GLU A 375 -4.33 17.55 -1.08
C GLU A 375 -5.42 16.51 -1.33
N LYS A 376 -5.19 15.54 -2.23
CA LYS A 376 -6.16 14.50 -2.61
C LYS A 376 -6.32 13.39 -1.56
N SER A 377 -5.42 13.34 -0.58
CA SER A 377 -5.35 12.25 0.40
C SER A 377 -5.11 12.76 1.82
N LYS A 378 -5.54 13.99 2.10
CA LYS A 378 -5.31 14.72 3.36
C LYS A 378 -5.77 13.97 4.61
N ASP A 379 -6.81 13.16 4.49
CA ASP A 379 -7.40 12.44 5.62
C ASP A 379 -6.67 11.14 5.94
N LEU A 380 -5.91 10.57 4.99
CA LEU A 380 -5.20 9.30 5.19
C LEU A 380 -4.15 9.34 6.31
N PRO A 381 -3.32 10.39 6.47
CA PRO A 381 -2.42 10.48 7.63
C PRO A 381 -3.13 10.46 8.98
N PHE A 382 -4.42 10.84 9.03
CA PHE A 382 -5.24 10.81 10.23
C PHE A 382 -5.96 9.48 10.44
N ALA A 383 -5.92 8.56 9.47
CA ALA A 383 -6.46 7.19 9.58
C ALA A 383 -5.60 6.30 10.50
N SER A 384 -5.21 6.81 11.65
CA SER A 384 -4.31 6.13 12.59
C SER A 384 -4.54 6.58 14.03
N THR A 385 -4.50 5.61 14.95
CA THR A 385 -4.48 5.87 16.40
C THR A 385 -3.10 6.20 16.94
N LEU A 386 -2.05 6.15 16.12
CA LEU A 386 -0.63 6.30 16.50
C LEU A 386 -0.17 5.34 17.62
N CYS A 387 -0.80 4.16 17.73
CA CYS A 387 -0.51 3.17 18.78
C CYS A 387 0.85 2.47 18.63
N GLY A 388 1.55 2.65 17.50
CA GLY A 388 2.88 2.06 17.27
C GLY A 388 2.87 0.61 16.73
N ALA A 389 1.75 -0.11 16.76
CA ALA A 389 1.69 -1.52 16.38
C ALA A 389 2.21 -1.81 14.96
N CYS A 390 2.00 -0.88 14.01
CA CYS A 390 2.52 -1.01 12.64
C CYS A 390 4.05 -0.90 12.55
N ARG A 391 4.70 -0.14 13.42
CA ARG A 391 6.15 -0.07 13.55
C ARG A 391 6.71 -1.35 14.16
N GLU A 392 6.11 -1.80 15.26
CA GLU A 392 6.53 -3.00 15.96
C GLU A 392 6.49 -4.26 15.08
N ILE A 393 5.45 -4.40 14.25
CA ILE A 393 5.28 -5.58 13.41
C ILE A 393 6.10 -5.53 12.12
N CYS A 394 6.60 -4.36 11.70
CA CYS A 394 7.26 -4.17 10.42
C CYS A 394 8.56 -4.97 10.32
N PRO A 395 8.73 -5.87 9.31
CA PRO A 395 9.94 -6.68 9.17
C PRO A 395 11.19 -5.87 8.82
N VAL A 396 11.02 -4.65 8.32
CA VAL A 396 12.12 -3.71 7.99
C VAL A 396 12.04 -2.43 8.84
N ARG A 397 11.32 -2.47 9.97
CA ARG A 397 11.26 -1.44 11.01
C ARG A 397 10.96 -0.02 10.53
N ILE A 398 10.07 0.14 9.55
CA ILE A 398 9.63 1.48 9.12
C ILE A 398 8.90 2.18 10.26
N ASP A 399 9.33 3.39 10.61
CA ASP A 399 8.66 4.22 11.61
C ASP A 399 7.45 4.96 11.02
N ILE A 400 6.41 4.17 10.70
CA ILE A 400 5.17 4.70 10.11
C ILE A 400 4.54 5.79 10.98
N PRO A 401 4.45 5.67 12.34
CA PRO A 401 3.91 6.74 13.19
C PRO A 401 4.65 8.08 13.03
N ARG A 402 5.97 8.08 12.95
CA ARG A 402 6.79 9.29 12.73
C ARG A 402 6.44 9.95 11.40
N ILE A 403 6.37 9.15 10.33
CA ILE A 403 6.03 9.65 8.98
C ILE A 403 4.59 10.20 8.94
N LEU A 404 3.64 9.56 9.63
CA LEU A 404 2.27 10.08 9.76
C LEU A 404 2.25 11.45 10.45
N LEU A 405 3.02 11.64 11.51
CA LEU A 405 3.13 12.93 12.21
C LEU A 405 3.75 14.00 11.31
N LYS A 406 4.77 13.65 10.52
CA LYS A 406 5.33 14.56 9.51
C LYS A 406 4.26 15.02 8.52
N LEU A 407 3.52 14.10 7.91
CA LEU A 407 2.48 14.44 6.94
C LEU A 407 1.36 15.29 7.55
N ARG A 408 0.99 15.05 8.82
CA ARG A 408 0.05 15.89 9.56
C ARG A 408 0.59 17.30 9.79
N SER A 409 1.88 17.42 10.12
CA SER A 409 2.56 18.72 10.28
C SER A 409 2.62 19.46 8.96
N ASP A 410 3.01 18.79 7.89
CA ASP A 410 3.07 19.38 6.54
C ASP A 410 1.72 19.91 6.07
N TRP A 411 0.64 19.15 6.35
CA TRP A 411 -0.73 19.63 6.11
C TRP A 411 -1.05 20.86 6.95
N ALA A 412 -0.79 20.82 8.27
CA ALA A 412 -1.12 21.91 9.19
C ALA A 412 -0.36 23.20 8.87
N GLU A 413 0.88 23.07 8.38
CA GLU A 413 1.75 24.20 8.04
C GLU A 413 1.55 24.68 6.59
N GLY A 414 0.84 23.92 5.75
CA GLY A 414 0.63 24.24 4.34
C GLY A 414 1.91 24.16 3.51
N LYS A 415 2.80 23.22 3.82
CA LYS A 415 4.11 23.07 3.15
C LYS A 415 4.04 22.51 1.73
N HIS A 416 2.95 21.83 1.37
CA HIS A 416 2.78 21.19 0.06
C HIS A 416 1.72 21.90 -0.79
N ASP A 417 2.12 22.44 -1.94
CA ASP A 417 1.30 22.89 -3.07
C ASP A 417 0.06 23.76 -2.72
N ASN A 418 0.16 24.62 -1.71
CA ASN A 418 -0.93 25.41 -1.13
C ASN A 418 -2.03 24.56 -0.44
N ALA A 419 -1.84 23.26 -0.27
CA ALA A 419 -2.70 22.42 0.51
C ALA A 419 -2.49 22.69 2.01
N GLY A 420 -3.57 22.92 2.72
CA GLY A 420 -3.53 23.19 4.16
C GLY A 420 -4.93 23.39 4.72
N PRO A 421 -5.05 23.48 6.05
CA PRO A 421 -6.35 23.63 6.68
C PRO A 421 -7.02 24.95 6.30
N PRO A 422 -8.37 25.01 6.33
CA PRO A 422 -9.14 26.23 6.10
C PRO A 422 -8.68 27.38 7.00
N LEU A 423 -8.82 28.62 6.53
CA LEU A 423 -8.38 29.79 7.29
C LEU A 423 -8.98 29.86 8.70
N LEU A 424 -10.25 29.45 8.85
CA LEU A 424 -10.96 29.43 10.13
C LEU A 424 -10.27 28.47 11.13
N GLU A 425 -9.86 27.30 10.66
CA GLU A 425 -9.13 26.33 11.47
C GLU A 425 -7.75 26.84 11.87
N LYS A 426 -7.02 27.45 10.92
CA LYS A 426 -5.73 28.09 11.22
C LYS A 426 -5.85 29.19 12.32
N VAL A 427 -6.89 30.01 12.23
CA VAL A 427 -7.18 31.04 13.23
C VAL A 427 -7.54 30.41 14.58
N ALA A 428 -8.42 29.39 14.59
CA ALA A 428 -8.82 28.70 15.81
C ALA A 428 -7.63 28.06 16.54
N ILE A 429 -6.73 27.39 15.79
CA ILE A 429 -5.50 26.79 16.36
C ILE A 429 -4.55 27.86 16.90
N LYS A 430 -4.40 29.00 16.20
CA LYS A 430 -3.57 30.12 16.70
C LYS A 430 -4.13 30.73 17.99
N LEU A 431 -5.45 30.92 18.06
CA LEU A 431 -6.12 31.39 19.27
C LEU A 431 -5.98 30.40 20.42
N TRP A 432 -6.14 29.11 20.15
CA TRP A 432 -5.90 28.05 21.12
C TRP A 432 -4.45 28.06 21.63
N ALA A 433 -3.46 28.11 20.73
CA ALA A 433 -2.05 28.17 21.09
C ALA A 433 -1.73 29.43 21.92
N PHE A 434 -2.32 30.56 21.57
CA PHE A 434 -2.21 31.78 22.35
C PHE A 434 -2.78 31.61 23.76
N ALA A 435 -3.99 31.05 23.89
CA ALA A 435 -4.60 30.76 25.17
C ALA A 435 -3.75 29.84 26.07
N MET A 436 -3.15 28.78 25.45
CA MET A 436 -2.28 27.84 26.17
C MET A 436 -0.97 28.46 26.69
N ARG A 437 -0.44 29.49 26.00
CA ARG A 437 0.79 30.18 26.39
C ARG A 437 0.56 31.17 27.54
N HIS A 438 -0.66 31.68 27.76
CA HIS A 438 -0.96 32.73 28.72
C HIS A 438 -1.72 32.17 29.93
N ARG A 439 -1.06 32.09 31.09
CA ARG A 439 -1.61 31.48 32.32
C ARG A 439 -3.01 31.97 32.71
N ILE A 440 -3.25 33.29 32.60
CA ILE A 440 -4.55 33.88 32.95
C ILE A 440 -5.64 33.42 32.02
N ILE A 441 -5.37 33.46 30.70
CA ILE A 441 -6.31 33.07 29.66
C ILE A 441 -6.56 31.54 29.73
N TYR A 442 -5.51 30.75 29.94
CA TYR A 442 -5.63 29.29 30.16
C TYR A 442 -6.60 28.99 31.31
N ASN A 443 -6.39 29.64 32.47
CA ASN A 443 -7.26 29.41 33.62
C ASN A 443 -8.71 29.82 33.33
N LEU A 444 -8.94 30.91 32.59
CA LEU A 444 -10.27 31.40 32.24
C LEU A 444 -10.97 30.43 31.26
N VAL A 445 -10.25 30.01 30.23
CA VAL A 445 -10.76 29.05 29.19
C VAL A 445 -11.23 27.73 29.81
N PHE A 446 -10.61 27.26 30.90
CA PHE A 446 -11.04 26.02 31.57
C PHE A 446 -12.02 26.26 32.73
N ARG A 447 -11.93 27.35 33.46
CA ARG A 447 -12.83 27.62 34.60
C ARG A 447 -14.23 28.03 34.16
N VAL A 448 -14.35 28.87 33.13
CA VAL A 448 -15.67 29.34 32.67
C VAL A 448 -16.55 28.20 32.16
N PRO A 449 -16.07 27.31 31.23
CA PRO A 449 -16.87 26.16 30.83
C PRO A 449 -17.15 25.20 31.98
N ALA A 450 -16.19 24.96 32.88
CA ALA A 450 -16.40 24.10 34.05
C ALA A 450 -17.50 24.62 34.99
N PHE A 451 -17.67 25.93 35.07
CA PHE A 451 -18.76 26.54 35.85
C PHE A 451 -20.11 26.46 35.10
N LEU A 452 -20.11 26.70 33.78
CA LEU A 452 -21.32 26.79 32.96
C LEU A 452 -21.83 25.43 32.45
N GLN A 453 -21.09 24.34 32.62
CA GLN A 453 -21.45 23.02 32.07
C GLN A 453 -22.69 22.36 32.70
N GLY A 454 -23.14 22.86 33.87
CA GLY A 454 -24.22 22.23 34.64
C GLY A 454 -25.43 21.83 33.80
N PRO A 455 -26.04 22.74 32.99
CA PRO A 455 -27.18 22.43 32.16
C PRO A 455 -26.93 21.41 31.03
N LEU A 456 -25.67 21.16 30.70
CA LEU A 456 -25.25 20.24 29.61
C LEU A 456 -24.84 18.85 30.14
N LEU A 457 -24.83 18.65 31.45
CA LEU A 457 -24.45 17.39 32.07
C LEU A 457 -25.67 16.45 32.15
N GLU A 458 -25.52 15.27 31.58
CA GLU A 458 -26.40 14.13 31.73
C GLU A 458 -25.62 13.00 32.40
N ASP A 459 -26.08 12.49 33.53
CA ASP A 459 -25.42 11.45 34.34
C ASP A 459 -23.95 11.79 34.70
N GLY A 460 -23.66 13.06 34.94
CA GLY A 460 -22.30 13.53 35.25
C GLY A 460 -21.33 13.59 34.06
N LYS A 461 -21.85 13.50 32.84
CA LYS A 461 -21.07 13.53 31.59
C LYS A 461 -21.67 14.49 30.59
N LEU A 462 -20.83 14.99 29.68
CA LEU A 462 -21.26 15.79 28.54
C LEU A 462 -21.49 14.84 27.35
N LYS A 463 -22.75 14.49 27.09
CA LYS A 463 -23.14 13.59 25.98
C LYS A 463 -23.16 14.32 24.64
N ARG A 464 -23.38 15.63 24.64
CA ARG A 464 -23.37 16.47 23.44
C ARG A 464 -22.61 17.76 23.67
N LEU A 465 -21.54 17.96 22.93
CA LEU A 465 -20.83 19.23 22.91
C LEU A 465 -21.37 20.13 21.80
N PRO A 466 -21.41 21.46 22.00
CA PRO A 466 -21.95 22.39 21.02
C PRO A 466 -20.99 22.61 19.84
N PHE A 467 -21.57 23.02 18.68
CA PHE A 467 -20.86 23.42 17.48
C PHE A 467 -19.83 22.37 16.96
N ALA A 468 -18.68 22.80 16.53
CA ALA A 468 -17.60 21.95 15.98
C ALA A 468 -17.09 20.90 17.00
N LEU A 469 -17.25 21.11 18.29
CA LEU A 469 -16.87 20.14 19.33
C LEU A 469 -17.83 18.94 19.39
N GLY A 470 -19.02 19.05 18.78
CA GLY A 470 -20.01 17.96 18.71
C GLY A 470 -19.47 16.67 18.08
N GLY A 471 -18.52 16.77 17.17
CA GLY A 471 -17.83 15.61 16.61
C GLY A 471 -17.14 14.71 17.64
N TRP A 472 -16.69 15.28 18.76
CA TRP A 472 -16.07 14.53 19.86
C TRP A 472 -17.04 13.65 20.63
N THR A 473 -18.30 14.05 20.70
CA THR A 473 -19.34 13.35 21.45
C THR A 473 -20.27 12.51 20.58
N GLN A 474 -19.99 12.34 19.29
CA GLN A 474 -20.78 11.47 18.41
C GLN A 474 -20.73 10.00 18.81
N ASN A 475 -19.56 9.53 19.30
CA ASN A 475 -19.31 8.12 19.60
C ASN A 475 -18.77 7.88 21.01
N ARG A 476 -18.74 8.91 21.85
CA ARG A 476 -18.21 8.83 23.23
C ARG A 476 -18.79 9.96 24.08
N ASP A 477 -18.91 9.69 25.37
CA ASP A 477 -19.21 10.72 26.35
C ASP A 477 -17.93 11.49 26.72
N PHE A 478 -18.05 12.79 26.95
CA PHE A 478 -16.95 13.58 27.48
C PHE A 478 -17.15 13.72 29.00
N PRO A 479 -16.12 13.46 29.85
CA PRO A 479 -16.25 13.60 31.29
C PRO A 479 -16.51 15.05 31.67
N ALA A 480 -17.26 15.27 32.73
CA ALA A 480 -17.45 16.62 33.26
C ALA A 480 -16.11 17.30 33.54
N LEU A 481 -16.00 18.57 33.16
CA LEU A 481 -14.79 19.36 33.43
C LEU A 481 -14.65 19.56 34.95
N ALA A 482 -13.45 19.32 35.47
CA ALA A 482 -13.16 19.50 36.88
C ALA A 482 -13.33 20.97 37.28
N ARG A 483 -14.11 21.24 38.34
CA ARG A 483 -14.34 22.59 38.87
C ARG A 483 -13.06 23.20 39.45
N ARG A 484 -12.14 22.37 39.98
CA ARG A 484 -10.83 22.76 40.48
C ARG A 484 -9.75 22.12 39.59
N SER A 485 -8.83 22.94 39.08
CA SER A 485 -7.71 22.42 38.29
C SER A 485 -6.68 21.74 39.21
N PHE A 486 -5.95 20.75 38.66
CA PHE A 486 -4.81 20.13 39.37
C PHE A 486 -3.88 21.19 40.00
N ARG A 487 -3.54 22.25 39.27
CA ARG A 487 -2.68 23.32 39.75
C ARG A 487 -3.23 24.05 40.98
N SER A 488 -4.58 24.22 41.07
CA SER A 488 -5.18 24.84 42.24
C SER A 488 -5.16 23.92 43.46
N MET A 489 -5.35 22.62 43.24
CA MET A 489 -5.26 21.62 44.30
C MET A 489 -3.83 21.45 44.81
N TRP A 490 -2.86 21.39 43.89
CA TRP A 490 -1.44 21.29 44.21
C TRP A 490 -0.89 22.48 44.99
N GLY A 491 -1.44 23.69 44.78
CA GLY A 491 -1.07 24.89 45.50
C GLY A 491 -1.61 24.95 46.94
N ASP A 492 -2.69 24.22 47.23
CA ASP A 492 -3.32 24.18 48.56
C ASP A 492 -2.63 23.14 49.50
N GLU A 493 -1.82 22.22 48.96
CA GLU A 493 -1.05 21.22 49.70
C GLU A 493 0.38 21.70 50.06
N LYS A 494 0.76 22.90 49.67
CA LYS A 494 2.01 23.59 50.05
C LYS A 494 1.74 24.72 51.04
#